data_d093dfeb9494f09e6fc720608bbdd4bb
#
_entry.id   d093dfeb9494f09e6fc720608bbdd4bb
#
_cell.length_a   1.000
_cell.length_b   1.000
_cell.length_c   1.000
_cell.angle_alpha   90.00
_cell.angle_beta   90.00
_cell.angle_gamma   90.00
#
_symmetry.space_group_name_H-M   'P 1'
#
loop_
_entity.id
_entity.type
_entity.pdbx_description
1 polymer ?
#
loop_
_entity_poly.entity_id
_entity_poly.type
_entity_poly.pdbx_seq_one_letter_code
_entity_poly.pdbx_strand_id
1 'polypeptide(L)'
;MTEASWTNKKQSVELDKPKSSRWKFIIGGVVLIGALVYLVVNAMSGNTQLYKTVDEFYADKERLAGRDLRVAGWVVGESIQFTQVDAANSRLEFDIVDDVNNPHQALHVVVLNEPKPDLLQDQAQALVEGRADANGVFESNPGGLMLKCPTRYEEMEASGVEVPDQMPSGGA
;
A
#
# COMPACT_ATOMS: atom_id res chain seq x y z
N MET A 1 -77.68 -60.07 -2.32
CA MET A 1 -76.39 -60.23 -3.00
C MET A 1 -76.10 -58.87 -3.64
N THR A 2 -75.35 -58.04 -3.00
CA THR A 2 -75.07 -56.67 -3.39
C THR A 2 -73.57 -56.55 -3.73
N GLU A 3 -73.34 -56.43 -5.04
CA GLU A 3 -71.96 -56.22 -5.54
C GLU A 3 -71.56 -54.76 -5.34
N ALA A 4 -70.46 -54.53 -4.57
CA ALA A 4 -69.90 -53.29 -4.38
C ALA A 4 -68.92 -52.92 -5.55
N SER A 5 -69.35 -51.97 -6.37
CA SER A 5 -68.53 -51.41 -7.46
C SER A 5 -67.45 -50.49 -6.91
N TRP A 6 -66.22 -50.92 -6.99
CA TRP A 6 -65.03 -50.09 -6.67
C TRP A 6 -64.68 -49.25 -7.88
N THR A 7 -65.15 -47.98 -7.90
CA THR A 7 -64.78 -47.04 -8.92
C THR A 7 -63.41 -46.42 -8.50
N ASN A 8 -62.38 -46.88 -9.19
CA ASN A 8 -61.01 -46.41 -9.00
C ASN A 8 -60.86 -45.00 -9.67
N LYS A 9 -61.12 -43.95 -8.90
CA LYS A 9 -60.93 -42.57 -9.34
C LYS A 9 -59.44 -42.30 -9.36
N LYS A 10 -58.74 -42.46 -10.51
CA LYS A 10 -57.41 -42.00 -10.72
C LYS A 10 -57.38 -40.44 -10.57
N GLN A 11 -56.98 -39.95 -9.41
CA GLN A 11 -56.57 -38.54 -9.25
C GLN A 11 -55.26 -38.35 -10.03
N SER A 12 -55.39 -37.79 -11.21
CA SER A 12 -54.24 -37.24 -11.91
C SER A 12 -53.76 -36.02 -11.10
N VAL A 13 -52.72 -36.23 -10.32
CA VAL A 13 -51.97 -35.12 -9.73
C VAL A 13 -51.30 -34.40 -10.90
N GLU A 14 -51.91 -33.32 -11.33
CA GLU A 14 -51.38 -32.42 -12.30
C GLU A 14 -50.22 -31.68 -11.58
N LEU A 15 -49.01 -32.18 -11.79
CA LEU A 15 -47.77 -31.50 -11.39
C LEU A 15 -47.69 -30.23 -12.22
N ASP A 16 -48.12 -29.13 -11.64
CA ASP A 16 -47.86 -27.78 -12.15
C ASP A 16 -46.37 -27.66 -12.46
N LYS A 17 -46.00 -27.72 -13.73
CA LYS A 17 -44.65 -27.46 -14.21
C LYS A 17 -44.31 -26.02 -13.79
N PRO A 18 -43.29 -25.80 -12.96
CA PRO A 18 -42.91 -24.45 -12.62
C PRO A 18 -42.56 -23.74 -13.93
N LYS A 19 -43.31 -22.70 -14.27
CA LYS A 19 -42.96 -21.77 -15.35
C LYS A 19 -41.55 -21.29 -15.08
N SER A 20 -40.59 -21.90 -15.78
CA SER A 20 -39.16 -21.53 -15.70
C SER A 20 -39.07 -20.11 -16.14
N SER A 21 -39.06 -19.20 -15.15
CA SER A 21 -38.92 -17.78 -15.37
C SER A 21 -37.43 -17.53 -15.69
N ARG A 22 -37.05 -17.81 -16.94
CA ARG A 22 -35.70 -17.53 -17.48
C ARG A 22 -35.28 -16.11 -17.19
N TRP A 23 -36.24 -15.22 -17.10
CA TRP A 23 -36.04 -13.82 -16.73
C TRP A 23 -35.47 -13.66 -15.31
N LYS A 24 -35.91 -14.46 -14.33
CA LYS A 24 -35.37 -14.43 -12.94
C LYS A 24 -33.87 -14.79 -12.90
N PHE A 25 -33.48 -15.77 -13.71
CA PHE A 25 -32.08 -16.17 -13.83
C PHE A 25 -31.24 -15.11 -14.55
N ILE A 26 -31.82 -14.44 -15.56
CA ILE A 26 -31.15 -13.34 -16.26
C ILE A 26 -30.95 -12.15 -15.31
N ILE A 27 -31.98 -11.75 -14.56
CA ILE A 27 -31.90 -10.69 -13.58
C ILE A 27 -30.87 -11.05 -12.49
N GLY A 28 -30.92 -12.25 -11.94
CA GLY A 28 -29.96 -12.74 -10.97
C GLY A 28 -28.52 -12.72 -11.49
N GLY A 29 -28.32 -13.13 -12.74
CA GLY A 29 -27.01 -13.06 -13.40
C GLY A 29 -26.50 -11.63 -13.59
N VAL A 30 -27.36 -10.72 -14.01
CA VAL A 30 -26.99 -9.29 -14.17
C VAL A 30 -26.62 -8.64 -12.83
N VAL A 31 -27.40 -8.93 -11.77
CA VAL A 31 -27.10 -8.44 -10.43
C VAL A 31 -25.77 -8.99 -9.91
N LEU A 32 -25.52 -10.28 -10.13
CA LEU A 32 -24.28 -10.92 -9.70
C LEU A 32 -23.06 -10.34 -10.44
N ILE A 33 -23.15 -10.18 -11.76
CA ILE A 33 -22.09 -9.56 -12.56
C ILE A 33 -21.89 -8.10 -12.13
N GLY A 34 -22.96 -7.33 -11.91
CA GLY A 34 -22.90 -5.96 -11.43
C GLY A 34 -22.22 -5.84 -10.06
N ALA A 35 -22.55 -6.76 -9.13
CA ALA A 35 -21.91 -6.81 -7.82
C ALA A 35 -20.41 -7.15 -7.94
N LEU A 36 -20.06 -8.07 -8.84
CA LEU A 36 -18.67 -8.47 -9.05
C LEU A 36 -17.86 -7.33 -9.66
N VAL A 37 -18.40 -6.64 -10.66
CA VAL A 37 -17.76 -5.44 -11.25
C VAL A 37 -17.61 -4.33 -10.19
N TYR A 38 -18.66 -4.11 -9.38
CA TYR A 38 -18.59 -3.14 -8.28
C TYR A 38 -17.49 -3.48 -7.28
N LEU A 39 -17.37 -4.75 -6.87
CA LEU A 39 -16.30 -5.20 -5.98
C LEU A 39 -14.92 -5.01 -6.58
N VAL A 40 -14.73 -5.34 -7.87
CA VAL A 40 -13.45 -5.16 -8.56
C VAL A 40 -13.08 -3.68 -8.62
N VAL A 41 -14.01 -2.81 -9.04
CA VAL A 41 -13.77 -1.36 -9.11
C VAL A 41 -13.45 -0.81 -7.72
N ASN A 42 -14.21 -1.22 -6.69
CA ASN A 42 -13.96 -0.77 -5.33
C ASN A 42 -12.64 -1.29 -4.75
N ALA A 43 -12.26 -2.53 -5.06
CA ALA A 43 -10.96 -3.09 -4.67
C ALA A 43 -9.79 -2.40 -5.38
N MET A 44 -9.95 -2.00 -6.64
CA MET A 44 -8.93 -1.24 -7.38
C MET A 44 -8.86 0.24 -6.96
N SER A 45 -9.94 0.79 -6.42
CA SER A 45 -9.97 2.16 -5.88
C SER A 45 -9.40 2.25 -4.45
N GLY A 46 -9.25 1.11 -3.76
CA GLY A 46 -8.65 1.01 -2.44
C GLY A 46 -7.14 1.09 -2.52
N ASN A 47 -6.58 2.23 -2.12
CA ASN A 47 -5.19 2.43 -1.66
C ASN A 47 -4.10 1.61 -2.38
N THR A 48 -3.97 1.73 -3.68
CA THR A 48 -2.67 1.55 -4.31
C THR A 48 -1.82 2.74 -3.86
N GLN A 49 -1.17 2.60 -2.70
CA GLN A 49 -0.19 3.57 -2.25
C GLN A 49 0.90 3.61 -3.32
N LEU A 50 0.92 4.70 -4.03
CA LEU A 50 1.81 4.90 -5.14
C LEU A 50 3.23 5.06 -4.59
N TYR A 51 4.06 4.05 -4.82
CA TYR A 51 5.47 4.08 -4.48
C TYR A 51 6.21 4.96 -5.50
N LYS A 52 6.95 5.92 -5.02
CA LYS A 52 7.70 6.89 -5.84
C LYS A 52 9.10 7.10 -5.26
N THR A 53 10.05 7.39 -6.12
CA THR A 53 11.32 7.98 -5.72
C THR A 53 11.18 9.49 -5.61
N VAL A 54 12.20 10.19 -5.10
CA VAL A 54 12.17 11.65 -4.96
C VAL A 54 12.06 12.33 -6.32
N ASP A 55 12.83 11.89 -7.31
CA ASP A 55 12.79 12.47 -8.66
C ASP A 55 11.45 12.22 -9.34
N GLU A 56 10.87 11.03 -9.20
CA GLU A 56 9.54 10.71 -9.72
C GLU A 56 8.43 11.51 -9.04
N PHE A 57 8.57 11.80 -7.75
CA PHE A 57 7.65 12.64 -7.02
C PHE A 57 7.63 14.06 -7.61
N TYR A 58 8.81 14.65 -7.83
CA TYR A 58 8.89 15.99 -8.42
C TYR A 58 8.42 16.05 -9.87
N ALA A 59 8.65 15.00 -10.66
CA ALA A 59 8.16 14.90 -12.04
C ALA A 59 6.63 14.90 -12.13
N ASP A 60 5.96 14.30 -11.13
CA ASP A 60 4.48 14.15 -11.10
C ASP A 60 3.82 15.05 -10.04
N LYS A 61 4.53 16.02 -9.45
CA LYS A 61 4.11 16.80 -8.27
C LYS A 61 2.68 17.34 -8.35
N GLU A 62 2.30 17.90 -9.49
CA GLU A 62 0.96 18.49 -9.68
C GLU A 62 -0.16 17.43 -9.64
N ARG A 63 0.11 16.22 -10.11
CA ARG A 63 -0.86 15.11 -10.14
C ARG A 63 -0.97 14.40 -8.78
N LEU A 64 0.07 14.54 -7.95
CA LEU A 64 0.22 13.85 -6.69
C LEU A 64 -0.19 14.71 -5.49
N ALA A 65 -0.37 16.01 -5.68
CA ALA A 65 -0.76 16.94 -4.62
C ALA A 65 -2.00 16.48 -3.85
N GLY A 66 -1.88 16.39 -2.52
CA GLY A 66 -2.95 15.98 -1.61
C GLY A 66 -3.30 14.48 -1.62
N ARG A 67 -2.55 13.64 -2.33
CA ARG A 67 -2.74 12.18 -2.34
C ARG A 67 -1.80 11.52 -1.34
N ASP A 68 -2.25 10.40 -0.76
CA ASP A 68 -1.38 9.55 0.05
C ASP A 68 -0.39 8.80 -0.85
N LEU A 69 0.88 8.97 -0.55
CA LEU A 69 2.00 8.42 -1.31
C LEU A 69 2.98 7.74 -0.38
N ARG A 70 3.81 6.87 -0.95
CA ARG A 70 5.03 6.37 -0.32
C ARG A 70 6.22 6.85 -1.12
N VAL A 71 7.07 7.64 -0.51
CA VAL A 71 8.32 8.11 -1.13
C VAL A 71 9.49 7.43 -0.44
N ALA A 72 10.38 6.86 -1.25
CA ALA A 72 11.63 6.29 -0.78
C ALA A 72 12.79 7.18 -1.16
N GLY A 73 13.80 7.23 -0.31
CA GLY A 73 15.04 7.94 -0.55
C GLY A 73 16.05 7.66 0.55
N TRP A 74 17.22 8.26 0.40
CA TRP A 74 18.31 8.19 1.37
C TRP A 74 18.32 9.43 2.21
N VAL A 75 18.46 9.27 3.52
CA VAL A 75 18.48 10.37 4.48
C VAL A 75 19.78 11.15 4.38
N VAL A 76 19.67 12.47 4.32
CA VAL A 76 20.80 13.40 4.41
C VAL A 76 21.01 13.72 5.89
N GLY A 77 22.05 13.17 6.50
CA GLY A 77 22.29 13.25 7.95
C GLY A 77 22.39 14.68 8.49
N GLU A 78 22.99 15.59 7.73
CA GLU A 78 23.15 17.01 8.12
C GLU A 78 21.83 17.79 8.19
N SER A 79 20.78 17.29 7.51
CA SER A 79 19.47 17.92 7.49
C SER A 79 18.58 17.55 8.68
N ILE A 80 18.96 16.54 9.47
CA ILE A 80 18.13 16.01 10.56
C ILE A 80 18.00 17.04 11.67
N GLN A 81 16.79 17.51 11.91
CA GLN A 81 16.43 18.42 13.00
C GLN A 81 15.31 17.79 13.82
N PHE A 82 15.52 17.71 15.13
CA PHE A 82 14.52 17.20 16.06
C PHE A 82 14.24 18.22 17.13
N THR A 83 12.99 18.67 17.20
CA THR A 83 12.51 19.61 18.22
C THR A 83 11.41 18.95 19.02
N GLN A 84 11.58 18.86 20.32
CA GLN A 84 10.57 18.34 21.23
C GLN A 84 10.18 19.44 22.22
N VAL A 85 8.89 19.79 22.21
CA VAL A 85 8.33 20.78 23.13
C VAL A 85 7.83 20.12 24.41
N ASP A 86 7.12 18.97 24.24
CA ASP A 86 6.65 18.12 25.34
C ASP A 86 6.54 16.66 24.87
N ALA A 87 6.02 15.76 25.74
CA ALA A 87 5.93 14.34 25.44
C ALA A 87 4.99 14.00 24.27
N ALA A 88 4.07 14.90 23.91
CA ALA A 88 3.08 14.70 22.86
C ALA A 88 3.35 15.56 21.62
N ASN A 89 4.19 16.60 21.74
CA ASN A 89 4.46 17.57 20.68
C ASN A 89 5.94 17.52 20.30
N SER A 90 6.24 16.75 19.30
CA SER A 90 7.56 16.69 18.69
C SER A 90 7.48 16.97 17.19
N ARG A 91 8.56 17.51 16.64
CA ARG A 91 8.71 17.77 15.22
C ARG A 91 10.09 17.27 14.79
N LEU A 92 10.09 16.32 13.89
CA LEU A 92 11.26 15.78 13.26
C LEU A 92 11.26 16.22 11.80
N GLU A 93 12.34 16.82 11.36
CA GLU A 93 12.53 17.26 9.99
C GLU A 93 13.83 16.67 9.44
N PHE A 94 13.81 16.25 8.21
CA PHE A 94 14.96 15.76 7.48
C PHE A 94 14.71 15.74 5.98
N ASP A 95 15.76 15.72 5.21
CA ASP A 95 15.71 15.63 3.77
C ASP A 95 16.06 14.23 3.29
N ILE A 96 15.38 13.78 2.24
CA ILE A 96 15.71 12.54 1.54
C ILE A 96 16.03 12.83 0.07
N VAL A 97 16.96 12.04 -0.47
CA VAL A 97 17.44 12.15 -1.85
C VAL A 97 17.44 10.76 -2.51
N ASP A 98 17.41 10.72 -3.83
CA ASP A 98 17.50 9.43 -4.56
C ASP A 98 18.94 8.92 -4.63
N ASP A 99 19.91 9.82 -4.75
CA ASP A 99 21.33 9.48 -4.79
C ASP A 99 22.12 10.43 -3.87
N VAL A 100 22.77 9.87 -2.88
CA VAL A 100 23.59 10.65 -1.90
C VAL A 100 24.81 11.28 -2.57
N ASN A 101 25.39 10.61 -3.56
CA ASN A 101 26.60 11.08 -4.23
C ASN A 101 26.34 12.16 -5.28
N ASN A 102 25.12 12.17 -5.83
CA ASN A 102 24.71 13.14 -6.84
C ASN A 102 23.23 13.55 -6.64
N PRO A 103 22.92 14.29 -5.59
CA PRO A 103 21.55 14.67 -5.29
C PRO A 103 21.04 15.67 -6.33
N HIS A 104 20.08 15.24 -7.15
CA HIS A 104 19.39 16.13 -8.10
C HIS A 104 18.37 17.01 -7.38
N GLN A 105 17.58 16.40 -6.51
CA GLN A 105 16.54 17.08 -5.72
C GLN A 105 16.48 16.44 -4.33
N ALA A 106 16.19 17.26 -3.33
CA ALA A 106 15.95 16.81 -1.98
C ALA A 106 14.47 17.01 -1.63
N LEU A 107 13.83 16.01 -1.06
CA LEU A 107 12.48 16.11 -0.55
C LEU A 107 12.51 16.35 0.96
N HIS A 108 11.97 17.50 1.36
CA HIS A 108 11.85 17.84 2.78
C HIS A 108 10.69 17.07 3.42
N VAL A 109 11.01 16.29 4.45
CA VAL A 109 10.07 15.44 5.18
C VAL A 109 9.86 15.98 6.58
N VAL A 110 8.62 16.05 7.00
CA VAL A 110 8.21 16.46 8.34
C VAL A 110 7.41 15.34 8.99
N VAL A 111 7.83 14.91 10.17
CA VAL A 111 7.15 13.94 11.01
C VAL A 111 6.72 14.62 12.30
N LEU A 112 5.43 14.56 12.63
CA LEU A 112 4.85 15.24 13.78
C LEU A 112 4.45 14.23 14.85
N ASN A 113 4.70 14.64 16.12
CA ASN A 113 4.23 13.93 17.31
C ASN A 113 4.74 12.48 17.44
N GLU A 114 5.92 12.22 16.88
CA GLU A 114 6.60 10.93 17.01
C GLU A 114 7.98 11.10 17.62
N PRO A 115 8.46 10.11 18.37
CA PRO A 115 9.83 10.11 18.87
C PRO A 115 10.81 9.98 17.70
N LYS A 116 12.00 10.58 17.85
CA LYS A 116 13.06 10.38 16.86
C LYS A 116 13.48 8.89 16.87
N PRO A 117 13.38 8.19 15.72
CA PRO A 117 13.85 6.80 15.64
C PRO A 117 15.37 6.71 15.75
N ASP A 118 15.87 5.71 16.46
CA ASP A 118 17.33 5.48 16.62
C ASP A 118 18.03 5.16 15.29
N LEU A 119 17.28 4.59 14.33
CA LEU A 119 17.77 4.23 13.01
C LEU A 119 17.86 5.42 12.06
N LEU A 120 17.38 6.61 12.45
CA LEU A 120 17.47 7.81 11.63
C LEU A 120 18.89 8.40 11.73
N GLN A 121 19.70 8.06 10.77
CA GLN A 121 21.09 8.48 10.63
C GLN A 121 21.41 8.82 9.17
N ASP A 122 22.59 9.35 8.94
CA ASP A 122 23.06 9.62 7.59
C ASP A 122 23.08 8.36 6.73
N GLN A 123 22.64 8.51 5.47
CA GLN A 123 22.56 7.43 4.50
C GLN A 123 21.65 6.24 4.92
N ALA A 124 20.76 6.41 5.89
CA ALA A 124 19.71 5.45 6.14
C ALA A 124 18.69 5.48 4.99
N GLN A 125 18.23 4.32 4.54
CA GLN A 125 17.14 4.27 3.58
C GLN A 125 15.82 4.53 4.30
N ALA A 126 15.14 5.61 3.92
CA ALA A 126 13.83 5.98 4.44
C ALA A 126 12.74 5.66 3.42
N LEU A 127 11.65 5.10 3.90
CA LEU A 127 10.39 4.99 3.19
C LEU A 127 9.35 5.76 4.01
N VAL A 128 8.84 6.84 3.45
CA VAL A 128 7.90 7.72 4.13
C VAL A 128 6.54 7.64 3.46
N GLU A 129 5.52 7.32 4.25
CA GLU A 129 4.12 7.35 3.84
C GLU A 129 3.48 8.65 4.34
N GLY A 130 2.90 9.41 3.43
CA GLY A 130 2.34 10.72 3.78
C GLY A 130 1.78 11.46 2.59
N ARG A 131 1.67 12.78 2.74
CA ARG A 131 1.15 13.69 1.72
C ARG A 131 2.08 14.88 1.54
N ALA A 132 2.17 15.36 0.31
CA ALA A 132 2.80 16.63 0.05
C ALA A 132 1.80 17.78 0.26
N ASP A 133 2.25 18.83 0.94
CA ASP A 133 1.52 20.08 1.01
C ASP A 133 1.68 20.92 -0.28
N ALA A 134 0.99 22.05 -0.35
CA ALA A 134 1.07 22.96 -1.51
C ALA A 134 2.49 23.57 -1.73
N ASN A 135 3.31 23.61 -0.70
CA ASN A 135 4.69 24.14 -0.74
C ASN A 135 5.69 23.07 -1.19
N GLY A 136 5.28 21.79 -1.19
CA GLY A 136 6.12 20.66 -1.53
C GLY A 136 6.84 20.03 -0.34
N VAL A 137 6.45 20.38 0.86
CA VAL A 137 6.87 19.70 2.09
C VAL A 137 6.08 18.42 2.20
N PHE A 138 6.74 17.31 2.51
CA PHE A 138 6.12 16.00 2.64
C PHE A 138 5.84 15.69 4.12
N GLU A 139 4.58 15.75 4.50
CA GLU A 139 4.14 15.44 5.86
C GLU A 139 3.85 13.94 5.99
N SER A 140 4.55 13.29 6.92
CA SER A 140 4.35 11.87 7.20
C SER A 140 3.03 11.62 7.91
N ASN A 141 2.33 10.56 7.51
CA ASN A 141 1.22 10.04 8.30
C ASN A 141 1.75 9.46 9.63
N PRO A 142 0.94 9.41 10.70
CA PRO A 142 1.34 8.76 11.95
C PRO A 142 1.79 7.31 11.71
N GLY A 143 3.01 6.97 12.16
CA GLY A 143 3.63 5.67 11.92
C GLY A 143 4.07 5.44 10.46
N GLY A 144 4.06 6.47 9.62
CA GLY A 144 4.39 6.37 8.20
C GLY A 144 5.88 6.35 7.88
N LEU A 145 6.74 6.61 8.85
CA LEU A 145 8.19 6.59 8.68
C LEU A 145 8.74 5.18 8.92
N MET A 146 9.26 4.55 7.88
CA MET A 146 9.96 3.27 7.95
C MET A 146 11.41 3.47 7.54
N LEU A 147 12.33 3.01 8.37
CA LEU A 147 13.77 3.11 8.15
C LEU A 147 14.37 1.72 7.98
N LYS A 148 15.29 1.61 7.04
CA LYS A 148 16.16 0.44 6.89
C LYS A 148 17.59 0.88 7.09
N CYS A 149 18.31 0.20 7.98
CA CYS A 149 19.76 0.33 7.99
C CYS A 149 20.34 -0.29 6.72
N PRO A 150 21.26 0.36 6.02
CA PRO A 150 22.02 -0.28 4.98
C PRO A 150 22.70 -1.52 5.60
N THR A 151 22.50 -2.66 4.95
CA THR A 151 23.21 -3.86 5.37
C THR A 151 24.67 -3.74 4.91
N ARG A 152 25.59 -4.36 5.65
CA ARG A 152 27.03 -4.32 5.33
C ARG A 152 27.35 -4.71 3.87
N TYR A 153 26.46 -5.46 3.24
CA TYR A 153 26.58 -5.85 1.82
C TYR A 153 26.22 -4.69 0.89
N GLU A 154 25.19 -3.90 1.20
CA GLU A 154 24.80 -2.73 0.41
C GLU A 154 25.84 -1.61 0.54
N GLU A 155 26.46 -1.44 1.72
CA GLU A 155 27.57 -0.50 1.92
C GLU A 155 28.80 -0.88 1.08
N MET A 156 29.09 -2.19 0.93
CA MET A 156 30.18 -2.67 0.11
C MET A 156 29.93 -2.47 -1.38
N GLU A 157 28.70 -2.69 -1.85
CA GLU A 157 28.32 -2.42 -3.26
C GLU A 157 28.36 -0.93 -3.57
N ALA A 158 27.84 -0.08 -2.67
CA ALA A 158 27.86 1.38 -2.82
C ALA A 158 29.29 1.97 -2.81
N SER A 159 30.22 1.32 -2.10
CA SER A 159 31.63 1.71 -2.04
C SER A 159 32.50 1.12 -3.15
N GLY A 160 31.92 0.32 -4.08
CA GLY A 160 32.64 -0.30 -5.18
C GLY A 160 33.65 -1.36 -4.75
N VAL A 161 33.53 -1.87 -3.53
CA VAL A 161 34.37 -2.96 -3.02
C VAL A 161 33.73 -4.28 -3.44
N GLU A 162 34.48 -5.05 -4.23
CA GLU A 162 34.08 -6.39 -4.67
C GLU A 162 33.81 -7.30 -3.46
N VAL A 163 32.59 -7.81 -3.33
CA VAL A 163 32.19 -8.71 -2.24
C VAL A 163 32.99 -10.01 -2.35
N PRO A 164 33.77 -10.43 -1.36
CA PRO A 164 34.51 -11.70 -1.41
C PRO A 164 33.53 -12.88 -1.48
N ASP A 165 33.53 -13.60 -2.57
CA ASP A 165 32.70 -14.80 -2.85
C ASP A 165 33.09 -16.03 -2.01
N GLN A 166 33.53 -15.85 -0.76
CA GLN A 166 33.87 -16.94 0.14
C GLN A 166 33.32 -16.77 1.51
N MET A 167 32.09 -17.28 1.73
CA MET A 167 31.77 -17.77 3.05
C MET A 167 32.55 -19.07 3.31
N PRO A 168 33.33 -19.15 4.39
CA PRO A 168 33.83 -20.44 4.82
C PRO A 168 32.66 -21.27 5.27
N SER A 169 32.36 -22.35 4.59
CA SER A 169 31.45 -23.39 5.05
C SER A 169 32.02 -23.95 6.35
N GLY A 170 31.47 -23.48 7.48
CA GLY A 170 31.76 -24.01 8.80
C GLY A 170 31.37 -25.47 8.84
N GLY A 171 32.35 -26.30 8.74
CA GLY A 171 32.22 -27.72 8.98
C GLY A 171 32.21 -28.05 10.47
N ALA A 172 31.50 -29.14 10.75
CA ALA A 172 31.45 -30.02 11.93
C ALA A 172 30.64 -29.52 13.12
#